data_df476da028ca28bc820e29c167d2239d
#
_entry.id   df476da028ca28bc820e29c167d2239d
#
_cell.length_a   1.000
_cell.length_b   1.000
_cell.length_c   1.000
_cell.angle_alpha   90.00
_cell.angle_beta   90.00
_cell.angle_gamma   90.00
#
_symmetry.space_group_name_H-M   'P 1'
#
loop_
_entity.id
_entity.type
_entity.pdbx_description
1 polymer ?
#
loop_
_entity_poly.entity_id
_entity_poly.type
_entity_poly.pdbx_seq_one_letter_code
_entity_poly.pdbx_strand_id
1 'polypeptide(L)'
;MIRCVGVVLVVLAALASGPVSAADDPGMTQDERQKLLAYLDRSQQELEGLLDGVTEKQWQWKAAPDRWSIGEVARHLLISEGYLFDQAMLAMKNPADPEWQTKTGTKTALLERALPDRTRRVQAPEPLNPLGDASMTRAQVLASFRQQRARTRQFAETTQLPLRAHLTKGLFPFFDPLNAYQFVLYIPLHMIRHNQQIAEVKATAGYPAR
;
A
#
# COMPACT_ATOMS: atom_id res chain seq x y z
N MET A 1 74.40 -10.46 31.27
CA MET A 1 73.48 -10.45 30.13
C MET A 1 72.09 -10.70 30.69
N ILE A 2 71.30 -9.64 30.85
CA ILE A 2 69.91 -9.72 31.37
C ILE A 2 68.99 -9.50 30.19
N ARG A 3 68.17 -10.52 29.85
CA ARG A 3 67.17 -10.44 28.81
C ARG A 3 65.87 -9.93 29.43
N CYS A 4 65.46 -8.74 29.06
CA CYS A 4 64.08 -8.24 29.31
C CYS A 4 63.08 -8.86 28.33
N VAL A 5 62.16 -9.60 28.89
CA VAL A 5 60.95 -10.13 28.10
C VAL A 5 59.86 -9.07 28.25
N GLY A 6 59.56 -8.39 27.15
CA GLY A 6 58.43 -7.46 27.09
C GLY A 6 57.11 -8.23 26.93
N VAL A 7 56.20 -8.06 27.87
CA VAL A 7 54.81 -8.56 27.76
C VAL A 7 54.00 -7.55 26.97
N VAL A 8 53.55 -7.95 25.79
CA VAL A 8 52.60 -7.17 24.98
C VAL A 8 51.19 -7.49 25.49
N LEU A 9 50.57 -6.53 26.15
CA LEU A 9 49.15 -6.64 26.55
C LEU A 9 48.27 -6.29 25.33
N VAL A 10 47.66 -7.29 24.72
CA VAL A 10 46.61 -7.09 23.68
C VAL A 10 45.30 -6.79 24.40
N VAL A 11 44.87 -5.53 24.40
CA VAL A 11 43.52 -5.15 24.86
C VAL A 11 42.53 -5.45 23.74
N LEU A 12 41.78 -6.56 23.84
CA LEU A 12 40.63 -6.78 23.02
C LEU A 12 39.49 -5.83 23.47
N ALA A 13 39.26 -4.78 22.71
CA ALA A 13 38.05 -3.98 22.86
C ALA A 13 36.85 -4.81 22.37
N ALA A 14 36.08 -5.40 23.28
CA ALA A 14 34.80 -5.99 22.97
C ALA A 14 33.83 -4.87 22.60
N LEU A 15 33.49 -4.75 21.31
CA LEU A 15 32.37 -3.92 20.86
C LEU A 15 31.09 -4.57 21.42
N ALA A 16 30.59 -4.05 22.51
CA ALA A 16 29.27 -4.40 23.04
C ALA A 16 28.21 -3.86 22.07
N SER A 17 27.76 -4.71 21.18
CA SER A 17 26.51 -4.47 20.43
C SER A 17 25.38 -4.52 21.45
N GLY A 18 24.91 -3.35 21.91
CA GLY A 18 23.70 -3.27 22.72
C GLY A 18 22.52 -3.87 21.96
N PRO A 19 21.48 -4.37 22.64
CA PRO A 19 20.28 -4.86 21.97
C PRO A 19 19.66 -3.70 21.16
N VAL A 20 19.57 -3.85 19.84
CA VAL A 20 18.83 -2.93 19.00
C VAL A 20 17.38 -2.99 19.47
N SER A 21 16.83 -1.85 19.90
CA SER A 21 15.41 -1.77 20.26
C SER A 21 14.56 -2.11 19.04
N ALA A 22 13.51 -2.90 19.23
CA ALA A 22 12.55 -3.19 18.14
C ALA A 22 11.93 -1.91 17.53
N ALA A 23 11.98 -0.79 18.25
CA ALA A 23 11.59 0.53 17.75
C ALA A 23 12.60 1.11 16.74
N ASP A 24 13.86 0.67 16.76
CA ASP A 24 14.92 1.16 15.89
C ASP A 24 15.12 0.29 14.64
N ASP A 25 14.48 -0.89 14.59
CA ASP A 25 14.52 -1.75 13.40
C ASP A 25 13.68 -1.14 12.28
N PRO A 26 14.27 -0.76 11.14
CA PRO A 26 13.55 -0.20 10.01
C PRO A 26 12.76 -1.24 9.21
N GLY A 27 12.87 -2.52 9.51
CA GLY A 27 12.08 -3.59 8.93
C GLY A 27 10.61 -3.56 9.40
N MET A 28 9.75 -4.22 8.68
CA MET A 28 8.35 -4.40 9.07
C MET A 28 8.25 -5.34 10.26
N THR A 29 7.58 -4.91 11.34
CA THR A 29 7.34 -5.78 12.50
C THR A 29 6.41 -6.94 12.14
N GLN A 30 6.38 -7.99 12.98
CA GLN A 30 5.47 -9.12 12.77
C GLN A 30 4.00 -8.67 12.82
N ASP A 31 3.64 -7.78 13.74
CA ASP A 31 2.29 -7.25 13.87
C ASP A 31 1.88 -6.41 12.64
N GLU A 32 2.79 -5.56 12.15
CA GLU A 32 2.57 -4.80 10.91
C GLU A 32 2.37 -5.73 9.71
N ARG A 33 3.16 -6.80 9.62
CA ARG A 33 3.04 -7.80 8.56
C ARG A 33 1.69 -8.53 8.62
N GLN A 34 1.31 -9.02 9.79
CA GLN A 34 0.03 -9.72 9.98
C GLN A 34 -1.14 -8.79 9.65
N LYS A 35 -1.10 -7.56 10.13
CA LYS A 35 -2.12 -6.54 9.87
C LYS A 35 -2.22 -6.19 8.39
N LEU A 36 -1.08 -6.00 7.73
CA LEU A 36 -1.03 -5.73 6.28
C LEU A 36 -1.62 -6.89 5.48
N LEU A 37 -1.24 -8.13 5.77
CA LEU A 37 -1.78 -9.32 5.12
C LEU A 37 -3.30 -9.43 5.33
N ALA A 38 -3.77 -9.20 6.54
CA ALA A 38 -5.20 -9.20 6.84
C ALA A 38 -5.98 -8.14 6.05
N TYR A 39 -5.43 -6.93 5.91
CA TYR A 39 -6.02 -5.88 5.07
C TYR A 39 -6.03 -6.25 3.58
N LEU A 40 -4.94 -6.83 3.06
CA LEU A 40 -4.85 -7.28 1.67
C LEU A 40 -5.90 -8.35 1.36
N ASP A 41 -5.98 -9.37 2.21
CA ASP A 41 -6.91 -10.49 2.05
C ASP A 41 -8.38 -10.02 2.17
N ARG A 42 -8.70 -9.26 3.21
CA ARG A 42 -10.04 -8.71 3.42
C ARG A 42 -10.48 -7.82 2.26
N SER A 43 -9.67 -6.86 1.85
CA SER A 43 -10.03 -5.91 0.79
C SER A 43 -10.25 -6.60 -0.55
N GLN A 44 -9.50 -7.66 -0.85
CA GLN A 44 -9.70 -8.49 -2.03
C GLN A 44 -11.00 -9.28 -1.96
N GLN A 45 -11.27 -9.97 -0.85
CA GLN A 45 -12.50 -10.74 -0.67
C GLN A 45 -13.75 -9.86 -0.79
N GLU A 46 -13.72 -8.67 -0.19
CA GLU A 46 -14.79 -7.68 -0.30
C GLU A 46 -15.01 -7.25 -1.76
N LEU A 47 -13.93 -6.94 -2.51
CA LEU A 47 -14.02 -6.59 -3.93
C LEU A 47 -14.65 -7.72 -4.76
N GLU A 48 -14.13 -8.94 -4.60
CA GLU A 48 -14.62 -10.10 -5.33
C GLU A 48 -16.10 -10.36 -5.06
N GLY A 49 -16.55 -10.28 -3.80
CA GLY A 49 -17.94 -10.39 -3.43
C GLY A 49 -18.84 -9.28 -4.01
N LEU A 50 -18.32 -8.05 -4.08
CA LEU A 50 -19.05 -6.92 -4.69
C LEU A 50 -19.20 -7.08 -6.20
N LEU A 51 -18.25 -7.75 -6.87
CA LEU A 51 -18.24 -7.95 -8.33
C LEU A 51 -18.90 -9.25 -8.77
N ASP A 52 -19.22 -10.14 -7.83
CA ASP A 52 -19.89 -11.39 -8.14
C ASP A 52 -21.27 -11.15 -8.75
N GLY A 53 -21.55 -11.84 -9.87
CA GLY A 53 -22.81 -11.73 -10.59
C GLY A 53 -23.11 -10.34 -11.19
N VAL A 54 -22.18 -9.39 -11.20
CA VAL A 54 -22.33 -8.10 -11.89
C VAL A 54 -22.41 -8.33 -13.41
N THR A 55 -23.51 -7.91 -14.04
CA THR A 55 -23.71 -8.00 -15.50
C THR A 55 -22.90 -6.93 -16.22
N GLU A 56 -22.71 -7.09 -17.55
CA GLU A 56 -22.00 -6.08 -18.35
C GLU A 56 -22.71 -4.71 -18.32
N LYS A 57 -24.04 -4.70 -18.35
CA LYS A 57 -24.84 -3.48 -18.20
C LYS A 57 -24.58 -2.79 -16.87
N GLN A 58 -24.51 -3.55 -15.78
CA GLN A 58 -24.21 -3.03 -14.43
C GLN A 58 -22.76 -2.56 -14.30
N TRP A 59 -21.83 -3.26 -14.96
CA TRP A 59 -20.40 -2.91 -14.98
C TRP A 59 -20.13 -1.54 -15.59
N GLN A 60 -20.87 -1.21 -16.68
CA GLN A 60 -20.72 0.04 -17.41
C GLN A 60 -21.64 1.16 -16.92
N TRP A 61 -22.62 0.84 -16.07
CA TRP A 61 -23.62 1.81 -15.64
C TRP A 61 -23.01 2.95 -14.81
N LYS A 62 -23.45 4.18 -15.10
CA LYS A 62 -23.06 5.41 -14.41
C LYS A 62 -24.30 6.11 -13.87
N ALA A 63 -24.26 6.52 -12.61
CA ALA A 63 -25.33 7.30 -11.99
C ALA A 63 -25.46 8.72 -12.59
N ALA A 64 -24.35 9.28 -13.08
CA ALA A 64 -24.25 10.55 -13.79
C ALA A 64 -22.98 10.55 -14.67
N PRO A 65 -22.87 11.43 -15.67
CA PRO A 65 -21.71 11.48 -16.59
C PRO A 65 -20.36 11.68 -15.86
N ASP A 66 -20.34 12.42 -14.76
CA ASP A 66 -19.16 12.71 -13.92
C ASP A 66 -18.91 11.66 -12.82
N ARG A 67 -19.72 10.59 -12.79
CA ARG A 67 -19.58 9.49 -11.83
C ARG A 67 -18.93 8.28 -12.46
N TRP A 68 -18.08 7.62 -11.70
CA TRP A 68 -17.47 6.38 -12.15
C TRP A 68 -18.45 5.22 -12.09
N SER A 69 -18.42 4.39 -13.14
CA SER A 69 -19.04 3.07 -13.15
C SER A 69 -18.25 2.08 -12.27
N ILE A 70 -18.83 0.91 -11.99
CA ILE A 70 -18.11 -0.18 -11.33
C ILE A 70 -16.84 -0.55 -12.11
N GLY A 71 -16.91 -0.60 -13.45
CA GLY A 71 -15.76 -0.91 -14.29
C GLY A 71 -14.66 0.14 -14.21
N GLU A 72 -15.00 1.41 -14.15
CA GLU A 72 -14.04 2.49 -13.98
C GLU A 72 -13.37 2.42 -12.59
N VAL A 73 -14.13 2.14 -11.53
CA VAL A 73 -13.57 1.94 -10.19
C VAL A 73 -12.60 0.75 -10.15
N ALA A 74 -12.98 -0.37 -10.78
CA ALA A 74 -12.13 -1.56 -10.81
C ALA A 74 -10.81 -1.32 -11.59
N ARG A 75 -10.86 -0.61 -12.71
CA ARG A 75 -9.65 -0.21 -13.46
C ARG A 75 -8.77 0.74 -12.64
N HIS A 76 -9.38 1.72 -11.97
CA HIS A 76 -8.66 2.61 -11.06
C HIS A 76 -7.93 1.84 -9.97
N LEU A 77 -8.55 0.84 -9.37
CA LEU A 77 -7.91 0.00 -8.35
C LEU A 77 -6.72 -0.77 -8.91
N LEU A 78 -6.84 -1.33 -10.12
CA LEU A 78 -5.73 -2.02 -10.78
C LEU A 78 -4.54 -1.09 -11.03
N ILE A 79 -4.79 0.09 -11.61
CA ILE A 79 -3.75 1.10 -11.87
C ILE A 79 -3.11 1.58 -10.56
N SER A 80 -3.95 1.87 -9.57
CA SER A 80 -3.48 2.41 -8.29
C SER A 80 -2.62 1.42 -7.50
N GLU A 81 -2.96 0.13 -7.48
CA GLU A 81 -2.15 -0.87 -6.80
C GLU A 81 -0.74 -0.96 -7.40
N GLY A 82 -0.64 -0.98 -8.75
CA GLY A 82 0.66 -0.96 -9.43
C GLY A 82 1.46 0.29 -9.09
N TYR A 83 0.85 1.44 -9.25
CA TYR A 83 1.49 2.71 -8.96
C TYR A 83 1.99 2.81 -7.51
N LEU A 84 1.16 2.43 -6.53
CA LEU A 84 1.53 2.50 -5.12
C LEU A 84 2.67 1.52 -4.77
N PHE A 85 2.66 0.33 -5.37
CA PHE A 85 3.75 -0.62 -5.21
C PHE A 85 5.05 -0.07 -5.82
N ASP A 86 4.98 0.54 -7.00
CA ASP A 86 6.13 1.19 -7.64
C ASP A 86 6.66 2.36 -6.81
N GLN A 87 5.79 3.14 -6.15
CA GLN A 87 6.21 4.18 -5.20
C GLN A 87 6.93 3.61 -3.98
N ALA A 88 6.49 2.46 -3.46
CA ALA A 88 7.22 1.77 -2.40
C ALA A 88 8.62 1.35 -2.86
N MET A 89 8.74 0.79 -4.06
CA MET A 89 10.04 0.41 -4.64
C MET A 89 10.89 1.62 -5.01
N LEU A 90 10.28 2.74 -5.39
CA LEU A 90 10.98 4.00 -5.62
C LEU A 90 11.56 4.55 -4.31
N ALA A 91 10.78 4.52 -3.21
CA ALA A 91 11.28 4.90 -1.89
C ALA A 91 12.54 4.10 -1.51
N MET A 92 12.56 2.79 -1.80
CA MET A 92 13.70 1.92 -1.51
C MET A 92 14.99 2.29 -2.27
N LYS A 93 14.91 3.09 -3.33
CA LYS A 93 16.09 3.61 -4.06
C LYS A 93 16.71 4.84 -3.39
N ASN A 94 15.98 5.52 -2.53
CA ASN A 94 16.49 6.65 -1.75
C ASN A 94 17.38 6.14 -0.60
N PRO A 95 18.36 6.92 -0.13
CA PRO A 95 19.08 6.60 1.09
C PRO A 95 18.14 6.39 2.28
N ALA A 96 18.53 5.54 3.22
CA ALA A 96 17.81 5.42 4.48
C ALA A 96 17.85 6.76 5.23
N ASP A 97 16.72 7.21 5.71
CA ASP A 97 16.57 8.46 6.46
C ASP A 97 16.67 8.16 7.96
N PRO A 98 17.68 8.68 8.67
CA PRO A 98 17.84 8.41 10.10
C PRO A 98 16.69 8.99 10.96
N GLU A 99 15.93 9.95 10.44
CA GLU A 99 14.80 10.58 11.13
C GLU A 99 13.44 9.99 10.70
N TRP A 100 13.42 8.82 10.07
CA TRP A 100 12.21 8.21 9.53
C TRP A 100 11.08 8.09 10.56
N GLN A 101 11.41 7.78 11.82
CA GLN A 101 10.42 7.67 12.89
C GLN A 101 9.73 9.01 13.16
N THR A 102 10.50 10.09 13.28
CA THR A 102 9.98 11.44 13.48
C THR A 102 9.12 11.89 12.30
N LYS A 103 9.56 11.62 11.07
CA LYS A 103 8.90 12.07 9.84
C LYS A 103 7.64 11.28 9.49
N THR A 104 7.60 9.99 9.84
CA THR A 104 6.53 9.08 9.38
C THR A 104 5.81 8.30 10.47
N GLY A 105 6.25 8.35 11.73
CA GLY A 105 5.75 7.50 12.82
C GLY A 105 4.25 7.62 13.09
N THR A 106 3.66 8.81 12.92
CA THR A 106 2.23 9.03 13.10
C THR A 106 1.39 8.74 11.86
N LYS A 107 2.02 8.56 10.70
CA LYS A 107 1.32 8.50 9.41
C LYS A 107 0.65 7.17 9.15
N THR A 108 1.13 6.07 9.72
CA THR A 108 0.44 4.78 9.64
C THR A 108 -0.99 4.88 10.19
N ALA A 109 -1.15 5.39 11.40
CA ALA A 109 -2.47 5.59 12.00
C ALA A 109 -3.32 6.63 11.23
N LEU A 110 -2.67 7.67 10.66
CA LEU A 110 -3.36 8.63 9.81
C LEU A 110 -3.91 7.98 8.53
N LEU A 111 -3.12 7.15 7.84
CA LEU A 111 -3.54 6.41 6.65
C LEU A 111 -4.72 5.48 6.96
N GLU A 112 -4.63 4.70 8.05
CA GLU A 112 -5.69 3.78 8.47
C GLU A 112 -7.02 4.46 8.73
N ARG A 113 -7.00 5.67 9.27
CA ARG A 113 -8.20 6.45 9.55
C ARG A 113 -8.71 7.20 8.30
N ALA A 114 -7.81 7.85 7.56
CA ALA A 114 -8.20 8.81 6.52
C ALA A 114 -8.49 8.14 5.17
N LEU A 115 -7.77 7.07 4.80
CA LEU A 115 -7.95 6.48 3.47
C LEU A 115 -9.31 5.80 3.29
N PRO A 116 -9.83 5.00 4.23
CA PRO A 116 -11.15 4.40 4.09
C PRO A 116 -12.30 5.41 4.19
N ASP A 117 -12.06 6.61 4.76
CA ASP A 117 -13.09 7.62 4.97
C ASP A 117 -13.59 8.21 3.63
N ARG A 118 -14.87 8.00 3.33
CA ARG A 118 -15.55 8.51 2.12
C ARG A 118 -16.40 9.75 2.34
N THR A 119 -16.37 10.34 3.52
CA THR A 119 -17.12 11.59 3.82
C THR A 119 -16.66 12.75 2.93
N ARG A 120 -15.40 12.72 2.49
CA ARG A 120 -14.83 13.68 1.54
C ARG A 120 -14.53 13.02 0.20
N ARG A 121 -14.96 13.66 -0.88
CA ARG A 121 -14.53 13.26 -2.22
C ARG A 121 -13.12 13.76 -2.47
N VAL A 122 -12.32 12.88 -3.05
CA VAL A 122 -10.96 13.18 -3.50
C VAL A 122 -10.92 12.88 -5.00
N GLN A 123 -10.43 13.84 -5.77
CA GLN A 123 -10.20 13.61 -7.19
C GLN A 123 -8.93 12.75 -7.36
N ALA A 124 -9.02 11.72 -8.19
CA ALA A 124 -7.85 10.93 -8.51
C ALA A 124 -6.82 11.78 -9.25
N PRO A 125 -5.53 11.69 -8.88
CA PRO A 125 -4.45 12.27 -9.68
C PRO A 125 -4.49 11.73 -11.11
N GLU A 126 -4.04 12.53 -12.07
CA GLU A 126 -4.09 12.18 -13.50
C GLU A 126 -3.51 10.79 -13.82
N PRO A 127 -2.34 10.37 -13.30
CA PRO A 127 -1.80 9.03 -13.58
C PRO A 127 -2.67 7.87 -13.10
N LEU A 128 -3.62 8.13 -12.18
CA LEU A 128 -4.52 7.13 -11.61
C LEU A 128 -5.94 7.20 -12.20
N ASN A 129 -6.14 8.04 -13.23
CA ASN A 129 -7.45 8.22 -13.86
C ASN A 129 -7.78 6.98 -14.71
N PRO A 130 -8.91 6.27 -14.44
CA PRO A 130 -9.29 5.07 -15.19
C PRO A 130 -9.85 5.35 -16.59
N LEU A 131 -10.08 6.62 -16.94
CA LEU A 131 -10.76 7.02 -18.17
C LEU A 131 -9.87 6.89 -19.42
N GLY A 132 -8.55 6.80 -19.26
CA GLY A 132 -7.59 6.72 -20.36
C GLY A 132 -7.47 5.34 -21.02
N ASP A 133 -7.86 4.25 -20.35
CA ASP A 133 -7.76 2.88 -20.88
C ASP A 133 -9.08 2.11 -20.71
N ALA A 134 -9.96 2.27 -21.67
CA ALA A 134 -11.21 1.50 -21.77
C ALA A 134 -11.02 0.17 -22.52
N SER A 135 -9.78 -0.19 -22.94
CA SER A 135 -9.52 -1.35 -23.80
C SER A 135 -9.66 -2.70 -23.09
N MET A 136 -9.49 -2.74 -21.76
CA MET A 136 -9.56 -3.99 -21.01
C MET A 136 -11.00 -4.42 -20.75
N THR A 137 -11.31 -5.67 -21.10
CA THR A 137 -12.56 -6.33 -20.70
C THR A 137 -12.60 -6.57 -19.19
N ARG A 138 -13.80 -6.75 -18.64
CA ARG A 138 -13.99 -7.10 -17.22
C ARG A 138 -13.13 -8.29 -16.79
N ALA A 139 -13.11 -9.35 -17.60
CA ALA A 139 -12.32 -10.55 -17.29
C ALA A 139 -10.81 -10.24 -17.22
N GLN A 140 -10.30 -9.42 -18.14
CA GLN A 140 -8.90 -9.01 -18.14
C GLN A 140 -8.56 -8.15 -16.92
N VAL A 141 -9.42 -7.18 -16.56
CA VAL A 141 -9.22 -6.35 -15.34
C VAL A 141 -9.14 -7.24 -14.11
N LEU A 142 -10.06 -8.19 -13.94
CA LEU A 142 -10.08 -9.07 -12.78
C LEU A 142 -8.88 -10.04 -12.74
N ALA A 143 -8.50 -10.59 -13.89
CA ALA A 143 -7.33 -11.47 -13.98
C ALA A 143 -6.02 -10.71 -13.63
N SER A 144 -5.83 -9.54 -14.21
CA SER A 144 -4.67 -8.68 -13.94
C SER A 144 -4.63 -8.22 -12.48
N PHE A 145 -5.79 -7.86 -11.92
CA PHE A 145 -5.90 -7.50 -10.51
C PHE A 145 -5.47 -8.65 -9.59
N ARG A 146 -5.99 -9.87 -9.80
CA ARG A 146 -5.61 -11.04 -9.00
C ARG A 146 -4.11 -11.35 -9.09
N GLN A 147 -3.55 -11.26 -10.28
CA GLN A 147 -2.11 -11.48 -10.49
C GLN A 147 -1.27 -10.44 -9.74
N GLN A 148 -1.65 -9.17 -9.82
CA GLN A 148 -0.95 -8.08 -9.16
C GLN A 148 -1.07 -8.19 -7.64
N ARG A 149 -2.27 -8.45 -7.11
CA ARG A 149 -2.51 -8.67 -5.70
C ARG A 149 -1.70 -9.84 -5.13
N ALA A 150 -1.60 -10.95 -5.87
CA ALA A 150 -0.78 -12.08 -5.46
C ALA A 150 0.69 -11.69 -5.30
N ARG A 151 1.24 -10.83 -6.18
CA ARG A 151 2.61 -10.29 -6.05
C ARG A 151 2.76 -9.39 -4.84
N THR A 152 1.83 -8.45 -4.63
CA THR A 152 1.84 -7.55 -3.47
C THR A 152 1.78 -8.35 -2.18
N ARG A 153 0.91 -9.36 -2.12
CA ARG A 153 0.75 -10.23 -0.97
C ARG A 153 2.01 -11.05 -0.68
N GLN A 154 2.59 -11.67 -1.71
CA GLN A 154 3.85 -12.41 -1.59
C GLN A 154 4.99 -11.51 -1.09
N PHE A 155 5.11 -10.30 -1.64
CA PHE A 155 6.08 -9.32 -1.16
C PHE A 155 5.87 -8.99 0.31
N ALA A 156 4.64 -8.68 0.72
CA ALA A 156 4.32 -8.38 2.13
C ALA A 156 4.63 -9.56 3.06
N GLU A 157 4.44 -10.80 2.61
CA GLU A 157 4.70 -12.01 3.38
C GLU A 157 6.19 -12.29 3.58
N THR A 158 6.99 -12.05 2.55
CA THR A 158 8.38 -12.54 2.52
C THR A 158 9.46 -11.47 2.69
N THR A 159 9.15 -10.19 2.46
CA THR A 159 10.17 -9.14 2.48
C THR A 159 10.80 -8.96 3.86
N GLN A 160 12.14 -8.78 3.86
CA GLN A 160 12.94 -8.40 5.01
C GLN A 160 13.60 -7.02 4.80
N LEU A 161 13.17 -6.28 3.78
CA LEU A 161 13.72 -4.97 3.47
C LEU A 161 13.42 -3.95 4.58
N PRO A 162 14.30 -2.96 4.81
CA PRO A 162 14.13 -1.90 5.81
C PRO A 162 13.12 -0.84 5.34
N LEU A 163 11.88 -1.26 5.07
CA LEU A 163 10.86 -0.45 4.41
C LEU A 163 10.54 0.87 5.13
N ARG A 164 10.71 0.93 6.46
CA ARG A 164 10.36 2.12 7.25
C ARG A 164 11.39 3.25 7.14
N ALA A 165 12.67 2.91 6.86
CA ALA A 165 13.73 3.91 6.77
C ALA A 165 13.79 4.62 5.42
N HIS A 166 13.15 4.12 4.38
CA HIS A 166 13.23 4.67 3.04
C HIS A 166 11.98 5.47 2.69
N LEU A 167 12.16 6.77 2.50
CA LEU A 167 11.08 7.73 2.32
C LEU A 167 11.05 8.27 0.90
N THR A 168 9.85 8.59 0.41
CA THR A 168 9.66 9.39 -0.80
C THR A 168 8.42 10.29 -0.65
N LYS A 169 8.21 11.15 -1.63
CA LYS A 169 7.10 12.10 -1.64
C LYS A 169 5.75 11.36 -1.64
N GLY A 170 4.86 11.77 -0.75
CA GLY A 170 3.48 11.26 -0.70
C GLY A 170 2.64 11.78 -1.87
N LEU A 171 1.58 11.02 -2.23
CA LEU A 171 0.64 11.40 -3.29
C LEU A 171 -0.11 12.70 -3.01
N PHE A 172 -0.33 13.01 -1.75
CA PHE A 172 -1.02 14.21 -1.30
C PHE A 172 -0.19 14.91 -0.23
N PRO A 173 -0.18 16.27 -0.19
CA PRO A 173 0.64 17.02 0.76
C PRO A 173 0.44 16.63 2.23
N PHE A 174 -0.77 16.26 2.62
CA PHE A 174 -1.07 15.86 4.00
C PHE A 174 -0.54 14.47 4.38
N PHE A 175 -0.10 13.67 3.41
CA PHE A 175 0.59 12.40 3.63
C PHE A 175 2.10 12.51 3.41
N ASP A 176 2.62 13.62 2.90
CA ASP A 176 4.04 13.78 2.56
C ASP A 176 4.94 13.97 3.81
N PRO A 177 6.11 13.30 3.89
CA PRO A 177 6.54 12.13 3.12
C PRO A 177 5.90 10.83 3.62
N LEU A 178 5.94 9.77 2.81
CA LEU A 178 5.64 8.40 3.22
C LEU A 178 6.87 7.51 3.11
N ASN A 179 6.95 6.49 3.96
CA ASN A 179 7.95 5.45 3.81
C ASN A 179 7.43 4.27 2.94
N ALA A 180 8.33 3.38 2.52
CA ALA A 180 7.99 2.27 1.64
C ALA A 180 6.91 1.34 2.24
N TYR A 181 6.94 1.07 3.55
CA TYR A 181 5.90 0.30 4.23
C TYR A 181 4.52 0.97 4.11
N GLN A 182 4.47 2.28 4.30
CA GLN A 182 3.23 3.05 4.25
C GLN A 182 2.63 3.08 2.84
N PHE A 183 3.44 3.06 1.79
CA PHE A 183 2.94 2.91 0.42
C PHE A 183 2.33 1.52 0.18
N VAL A 184 2.94 0.45 0.70
CA VAL A 184 2.35 -0.90 0.60
C VAL A 184 1.05 -0.98 1.42
N LEU A 185 1.00 -0.39 2.62
CA LEU A 185 -0.21 -0.31 3.45
C LEU A 185 -1.32 0.53 2.79
N TYR A 186 -0.95 1.56 2.05
CA TYR A 186 -1.90 2.40 1.31
C TYR A 186 -2.76 1.56 0.36
N ILE A 187 -2.19 0.54 -0.29
CA ILE A 187 -2.86 -0.31 -1.28
C ILE A 187 -4.18 -0.90 -0.76
N PRO A 188 -4.22 -1.72 0.30
CA PRO A 188 -5.46 -2.30 0.78
C PRO A 188 -6.41 -1.27 1.39
N LEU A 189 -5.90 -0.22 2.05
CA LEU A 189 -6.74 0.83 2.63
C LEU A 189 -7.46 1.64 1.54
N HIS A 190 -6.79 1.94 0.45
CA HIS A 190 -7.36 2.58 -0.73
C HIS A 190 -8.43 1.69 -1.39
N MET A 191 -8.17 0.38 -1.44
CA MET A 191 -9.16 -0.56 -1.95
C MET A 191 -10.42 -0.60 -1.07
N ILE A 192 -10.29 -0.62 0.26
CA ILE A 192 -11.44 -0.56 1.17
C ILE A 192 -12.29 0.68 0.86
N ARG A 193 -11.68 1.83 0.63
CA ARG A 193 -12.37 3.05 0.21
C ARG A 193 -13.20 2.83 -1.06
N HIS A 194 -12.60 2.19 -2.06
CA HIS A 194 -13.25 1.99 -3.36
C HIS A 194 -14.23 0.81 -3.38
N ASN A 195 -14.08 -0.17 -2.51
CA ASN A 195 -15.12 -1.18 -2.25
C ASN A 195 -16.41 -0.52 -1.75
N GLN A 196 -16.29 0.43 -0.82
CA GLN A 196 -17.44 1.23 -0.39
C GLN A 196 -18.05 2.04 -1.56
N GLN A 197 -17.21 2.59 -2.45
CA GLN A 197 -17.70 3.30 -3.63
C GLN A 197 -18.50 2.37 -4.58
N ILE A 198 -18.05 1.15 -4.81
CA ILE A 198 -18.78 0.16 -5.59
C ILE A 198 -20.13 -0.16 -4.92
N ALA A 199 -20.15 -0.34 -3.60
CA ALA A 199 -21.39 -0.55 -2.86
C ALA A 199 -22.36 0.65 -3.00
N GLU A 200 -21.86 1.89 -2.94
CA GLU A 200 -22.63 3.10 -3.18
C GLU A 200 -23.22 3.14 -4.59
N VAL A 201 -22.44 2.78 -5.63
CA VAL A 201 -22.93 2.70 -7.02
C VAL A 201 -24.08 1.69 -7.12
N LYS A 202 -23.94 0.51 -6.51
CA LYS A 202 -24.98 -0.54 -6.52
C LYS A 202 -26.25 -0.12 -5.76
N ALA A 203 -26.13 0.74 -4.74
CA ALA A 203 -27.25 1.24 -3.96
C ALA A 203 -27.92 2.49 -4.57
N THR A 204 -27.37 3.05 -5.64
CA THR A 204 -27.88 4.29 -6.25
C THR A 204 -29.18 4.01 -7.02
N ALA A 205 -30.18 4.88 -6.89
CA ALA A 205 -31.43 4.79 -7.64
C ALA A 205 -31.17 4.73 -9.15
N GLY A 206 -31.86 3.82 -9.84
CA GLY A 206 -31.67 3.58 -11.28
C GLY A 206 -30.53 2.60 -11.61
N TYR A 207 -29.84 2.03 -10.61
CA TYR A 207 -28.90 0.94 -10.88
C TYR A 207 -29.64 -0.24 -11.54
N PRO A 208 -29.12 -0.79 -12.67
CA PRO A 208 -29.84 -1.80 -13.43
C PRO A 208 -30.11 -3.08 -12.64
N ALA A 209 -31.32 -3.62 -12.74
CA ALA A 209 -31.59 -4.99 -12.30
C ALA A 209 -30.72 -6.01 -13.07
N ARG A 210 -30.54 -7.20 -12.49
CA ARG A 210 -29.83 -8.32 -13.11
C ARG A 210 -30.55 -8.79 -14.37
#